data_999fd92d5497a6c83460229a79e079c2
#
_entry.id   999fd92d5497a6c83460229a79e079c2
#
_cell.length_a   1.000
_cell.length_b   1.000
_cell.length_c   1.000
_cell.angle_alpha   90.00
_cell.angle_beta   90.00
_cell.angle_gamma   90.00
#
_symmetry.space_group_name_H-M   'P 1'
#
loop_
_entity.id
_entity.type
_entity.pdbx_description
1 polymer ?
#
loop_
_entity_poly.entity_id
_entity_poly.type
_entity_poly.pdbx_seq_one_letter_code
_entity_poly.pdbx_strand_id
1 'polypeptide(L)'
;MNTVSTSFGDSAIMLRRNFKHILRNPVTVFNGALMPVVIMLMFVYVFGSAFSVGERYIQYAAPGMILLAITYGLSATAVSVSSDMAKGIINRFKAMNVSRGAVLTGHVVATVLSTSVAVAVIIGMAFALGFRSPATPLDWLGAIGIIAATAFAAAWFTVALGMAAKTPESAGLAVVPLILLPFLSSAIAPAAKMGQGVRQFAEYQPFTPIIESLRGLLAGTPSGGYAAAALAWCAGIGLVGYLWSRATFSKRA
;
A
#
# COMPACT_ATOMS: atom_id res chain seq x y z
N MET A 1 32.12 -10.06 -16.89
CA MET A 1 32.54 -9.95 -15.50
C MET A 1 31.54 -9.12 -14.73
N ASN A 2 30.85 -9.79 -13.80
CA ASN A 2 30.04 -9.32 -12.64
C ASN A 2 29.13 -8.08 -12.73
N THR A 3 28.17 -8.07 -13.64
CA THR A 3 27.05 -7.11 -13.64
C THR A 3 26.04 -7.33 -12.50
N VAL A 4 25.98 -8.51 -11.90
CA VAL A 4 25.07 -8.86 -10.80
C VAL A 4 25.57 -8.31 -9.45
N SER A 5 26.89 -8.29 -9.23
CA SER A 5 27.50 -7.80 -7.98
C SER A 5 27.37 -6.27 -7.83
N THR A 6 27.44 -5.51 -8.92
CA THR A 6 27.22 -4.06 -8.90
C THR A 6 25.75 -3.69 -8.66
N SER A 7 24.80 -4.47 -9.19
CA SER A 7 23.36 -4.23 -8.99
C SER A 7 22.92 -4.40 -7.54
N PHE A 8 23.49 -5.34 -6.78
CA PHE A 8 23.22 -5.51 -5.34
C PHE A 8 23.82 -4.38 -4.51
N GLY A 9 25.06 -3.96 -4.82
CA GLY A 9 25.72 -2.82 -4.17
C GLY A 9 24.96 -1.50 -4.38
N ASP A 10 24.54 -1.24 -5.62
CA ASP A 10 23.77 -0.05 -5.99
C ASP A 10 22.40 -0.03 -5.30
N SER A 11 21.74 -1.18 -5.23
CA SER A 11 20.46 -1.32 -4.51
C SER A 11 20.60 -1.06 -3.00
N ALA A 12 21.68 -1.55 -2.39
CA ALA A 12 21.97 -1.32 -0.95
C ALA A 12 22.26 0.16 -0.64
N ILE A 13 22.98 0.85 -1.54
CA ILE A 13 23.27 2.29 -1.40
C ILE A 13 21.99 3.11 -1.53
N MET A 14 21.11 2.78 -2.49
CA MET A 14 19.81 3.42 -2.67
C MET A 14 18.88 3.15 -1.50
N LEU A 15 18.84 1.92 -0.98
CA LEU A 15 18.13 1.54 0.25
C LEU A 15 18.57 2.40 1.44
N ARG A 16 19.89 2.51 1.68
CA ARG A 16 20.45 3.31 2.77
C ARG A 16 20.11 4.79 2.61
N ARG A 17 20.14 5.32 1.39
CA ARG A 17 19.75 6.71 1.09
C ARG A 17 18.28 6.94 1.41
N ASN A 18 17.41 6.07 0.94
CA ASN A 18 15.97 6.17 1.13
C ASN A 18 15.58 5.95 2.61
N PHE A 19 16.23 5.01 3.30
CA PHE A 19 16.05 4.80 4.73
C PHE A 19 16.48 6.04 5.55
N LYS A 20 17.64 6.65 5.22
CA LYS A 20 18.05 7.93 5.82
C LYS A 20 17.06 9.05 5.51
N HIS A 21 16.47 9.08 4.32
CA HIS A 21 15.48 10.08 3.96
C HIS A 21 14.19 9.92 4.77
N ILE A 22 13.73 8.69 4.96
CA ILE A 22 12.58 8.36 5.83
C ILE A 22 12.86 8.78 7.28
N LEU A 23 14.02 8.41 7.84
CA LEU A 23 14.41 8.77 9.20
C LEU A 23 14.63 10.28 9.40
N ARG A 24 15.09 11.00 8.37
CA ARG A 24 15.32 12.44 8.41
C ARG A 24 14.08 13.27 8.12
N ASN A 25 13.01 12.65 7.63
CA ASN A 25 11.75 13.31 7.34
C ASN A 25 10.58 12.64 8.07
N PRO A 26 10.63 12.63 9.44
CA PRO A 26 9.58 11.99 10.25
C PRO A 26 8.20 12.58 9.96
N VAL A 27 8.14 13.84 9.52
CA VAL A 27 6.91 14.53 9.13
C VAL A 27 6.20 13.80 7.98
N THR A 28 6.92 13.29 6.98
CA THR A 28 6.31 12.58 5.84
C THR A 28 5.73 11.23 6.28
N VAL A 29 6.45 10.50 7.15
CA VAL A 29 5.99 9.21 7.69
C VAL A 29 4.80 9.44 8.63
N PHE A 30 4.90 10.46 9.50
CA PHE A 30 3.85 10.84 10.41
C PHE A 30 2.57 11.27 9.66
N ASN A 31 2.69 12.11 8.64
CA ASN A 31 1.55 12.51 7.81
C ASN A 31 0.91 11.32 7.07
N GLY A 32 1.71 10.34 6.62
CA GLY A 32 1.19 9.12 5.99
C GLY A 32 0.40 8.23 6.95
N ALA A 33 0.74 8.21 8.23
CA ALA A 33 0.05 7.46 9.27
C ALA A 33 -1.07 8.26 9.96
N LEU A 34 -0.91 9.58 10.08
CA LEU A 34 -1.84 10.45 10.82
C LEU A 34 -3.26 10.38 10.29
N MET A 35 -3.45 10.53 8.97
CA MET A 35 -4.79 10.49 8.38
C MET A 35 -5.50 9.13 8.57
N PRO A 36 -4.89 7.98 8.28
CA PRO A 36 -5.49 6.69 8.62
C PRO A 36 -5.82 6.54 10.10
N VAL A 37 -4.97 7.05 11.02
CA VAL A 37 -5.26 7.05 12.47
C VAL A 37 -6.48 7.89 12.79
N VAL A 38 -6.56 9.13 12.29
CA VAL A 38 -7.71 10.02 12.49
C VAL A 38 -8.99 9.39 11.94
N ILE A 39 -8.92 8.80 10.76
CA ILE A 39 -10.05 8.10 10.14
C ILE A 39 -10.48 6.91 11.02
N MET A 40 -9.53 6.11 11.51
CA MET A 40 -9.83 4.99 12.41
C MET A 40 -10.50 5.46 13.70
N LEU A 41 -9.99 6.51 14.34
CA LEU A 41 -10.60 7.08 15.54
C LEU A 41 -12.01 7.59 15.26
N MET A 42 -12.21 8.30 14.16
CA MET A 42 -13.51 8.79 13.73
C MET A 42 -14.49 7.62 13.53
N PHE A 43 -14.10 6.59 12.81
CA PHE A 43 -15.00 5.45 12.57
C PHE A 43 -15.27 4.65 13.83
N VAL A 44 -14.31 4.48 14.73
CA VAL A 44 -14.51 3.74 15.98
C VAL A 44 -15.37 4.51 16.97
N TYR A 45 -15.09 5.80 17.20
CA TYR A 45 -15.78 6.58 18.25
C TYR A 45 -17.04 7.28 17.76
N VAL A 46 -17.09 7.75 16.52
CA VAL A 46 -18.25 8.50 16.01
C VAL A 46 -19.25 7.55 15.36
N PHE A 47 -18.78 6.62 14.55
CA PHE A 47 -19.67 5.74 13.78
C PHE A 47 -19.78 4.32 14.33
N GLY A 48 -18.94 3.93 15.30
CA GLY A 48 -18.88 2.56 15.79
C GLY A 48 -20.19 2.03 16.36
N SER A 49 -20.98 2.90 17.00
CA SER A 49 -22.32 2.55 17.51
C SER A 49 -23.40 2.46 16.42
N ALA A 50 -23.18 3.14 15.29
CA ALA A 50 -24.13 3.16 14.16
C ALA A 50 -24.01 1.92 13.26
N PHE A 51 -22.84 1.29 13.23
CA PHE A 51 -22.60 0.09 12.44
C PHE A 51 -22.84 -1.17 13.27
N SER A 52 -24.02 -1.79 13.09
CA SER A 52 -24.37 -3.08 13.71
C SER A 52 -23.64 -4.22 13.01
N VAL A 53 -22.41 -4.52 13.41
CA VAL A 53 -21.59 -5.62 12.85
C VAL A 53 -21.54 -6.86 13.74
N GLY A 54 -22.32 -6.89 14.85
CA GLY A 54 -22.37 -8.05 15.76
C GLY A 54 -21.22 -8.13 16.77
N GLU A 55 -20.13 -7.41 16.53
CA GLU A 55 -18.91 -7.33 17.35
C GLU A 55 -18.59 -5.86 17.67
N ARG A 56 -17.57 -5.64 18.52
CA ARG A 56 -17.02 -4.28 18.65
C ARG A 56 -16.51 -3.83 17.28
N TYR A 57 -16.93 -2.66 16.83
CA TYR A 57 -16.65 -2.16 15.49
C TYR A 57 -15.14 -2.19 15.12
N ILE A 58 -14.24 -2.00 16.10
CA ILE A 58 -12.78 -2.06 15.87
C ILE A 58 -12.32 -3.43 15.36
N GLN A 59 -12.99 -4.53 15.78
CA GLN A 59 -12.64 -5.88 15.30
C GLN A 59 -12.92 -6.01 13.80
N TYR A 60 -14.05 -5.44 13.37
CA TYR A 60 -14.44 -5.43 11.97
C TYR A 60 -13.57 -4.49 11.13
N ALA A 61 -13.31 -3.27 11.63
CA ALA A 61 -12.69 -2.20 10.87
C ALA A 61 -11.16 -2.31 10.75
N ALA A 62 -10.47 -2.92 11.72
CA ALA A 62 -9.01 -2.95 11.77
C ALA A 62 -8.35 -3.42 10.44
N PRO A 63 -8.78 -4.51 9.77
CA PRO A 63 -8.19 -4.92 8.50
C PRO A 63 -8.36 -3.89 7.39
N GLY A 64 -9.52 -3.21 7.35
CA GLY A 64 -9.78 -2.12 6.41
C GLY A 64 -8.88 -0.90 6.66
N MET A 65 -8.62 -0.57 7.94
CA MET A 65 -7.72 0.53 8.30
C MET A 65 -6.26 0.23 7.97
N ILE A 66 -5.84 -1.03 8.05
CA ILE A 66 -4.51 -1.47 7.55
C ILE A 66 -4.40 -1.16 6.05
N LEU A 67 -5.42 -1.50 5.27
CA LEU A 67 -5.40 -1.23 3.83
C LEU A 67 -5.44 0.28 3.51
N LEU A 68 -6.20 1.06 4.28
CA LEU A 68 -6.18 2.53 4.18
C LEU A 68 -4.77 3.09 4.44
N ALA A 69 -4.05 2.57 5.44
CA ALA A 69 -2.68 2.99 5.71
C ALA A 69 -1.73 2.70 4.53
N ILE A 70 -1.92 1.55 3.85
CA ILE A 70 -1.17 1.23 2.65
C ILE A 70 -1.45 2.27 1.55
N THR A 71 -2.72 2.55 1.25
CA THR A 71 -3.11 3.41 0.13
C THR A 71 -2.76 4.88 0.34
N TYR A 72 -2.86 5.40 1.57
CA TYR A 72 -2.50 6.79 1.89
C TYR A 72 -1.02 7.10 1.66
N GLY A 73 -0.13 6.14 1.95
CA GLY A 73 1.31 6.28 1.71
C GLY A 73 1.72 6.39 0.24
N LEU A 74 0.86 5.95 -0.67
CA LEU A 74 1.17 5.87 -2.10
C LEU A 74 1.31 7.24 -2.78
N SER A 75 0.56 8.26 -2.35
CA SER A 75 0.60 9.60 -2.94
C SER A 75 2.00 10.22 -2.87
N ALA A 76 2.66 10.10 -1.72
CA ALA A 76 4.03 10.59 -1.55
C ALA A 76 5.01 9.93 -2.52
N THR A 77 4.82 8.63 -2.80
CA THR A 77 5.65 7.90 -3.77
C THR A 77 5.44 8.40 -5.18
N ALA A 78 4.18 8.57 -5.63
CA ALA A 78 3.89 9.06 -6.97
C ALA A 78 4.49 10.46 -7.20
N VAL A 79 4.32 11.37 -6.23
CA VAL A 79 4.88 12.72 -6.26
C VAL A 79 6.42 12.68 -6.30
N SER A 80 7.04 11.83 -5.48
CA SER A 80 8.50 11.68 -5.44
C SER A 80 9.06 11.19 -6.77
N VAL A 81 8.46 10.14 -7.36
CA VAL A 81 8.86 9.59 -8.66
C VAL A 81 8.70 10.65 -9.76
N SER A 82 7.56 11.35 -9.81
CA SER A 82 7.32 12.41 -10.80
C SER A 82 8.30 13.59 -10.64
N SER A 83 8.62 13.97 -9.40
CA SER A 83 9.62 15.01 -9.11
C SER A 83 11.02 14.61 -9.57
N ASP A 84 11.42 13.36 -9.35
CA ASP A 84 12.72 12.85 -9.79
C ASP A 84 12.81 12.79 -11.33
N MET A 85 11.70 12.47 -12.00
CA MET A 85 11.59 12.55 -13.47
C MET A 85 11.74 13.99 -13.96
N ALA A 86 11.01 14.95 -13.36
CA ALA A 86 11.03 16.36 -13.75
C ALA A 86 12.40 17.01 -13.55
N LYS A 87 13.11 16.62 -12.49
CA LYS A 87 14.47 17.14 -12.19
C LYS A 87 15.59 16.51 -13.05
N GLY A 88 15.25 15.58 -13.95
CA GLY A 88 16.22 14.89 -14.78
C GLY A 88 17.21 14.01 -14.00
N ILE A 89 16.87 13.65 -12.75
CA ILE A 89 17.72 12.81 -11.89
C ILE A 89 17.98 11.46 -12.56
N ILE A 90 17.00 10.94 -13.29
CA ILE A 90 17.11 9.69 -14.05
C ILE A 90 18.17 9.80 -15.16
N ASN A 91 18.27 10.94 -15.83
CA ASN A 91 19.31 11.17 -16.86
C ASN A 91 20.72 11.23 -16.24
N ARG A 92 20.85 11.76 -15.02
CA ARG A 92 22.10 11.73 -14.25
C ARG A 92 22.52 10.31 -13.89
N PHE A 93 21.57 9.47 -13.46
CA PHE A 93 21.87 8.06 -13.15
C PHE A 93 22.25 7.25 -14.40
N LYS A 94 21.72 7.59 -15.57
CA LYS A 94 22.16 7.02 -16.85
C LYS A 94 23.63 7.33 -17.14
N ALA A 95 24.06 8.57 -16.91
CA ALA A 95 25.45 8.99 -17.10
C ALA A 95 26.42 8.28 -16.13
N MET A 96 25.93 7.82 -14.97
CA MET A 96 26.72 7.09 -13.96
C MET A 96 26.66 5.57 -14.10
N ASN A 97 26.15 5.03 -15.21
CA ASN A 97 26.05 3.58 -15.48
C ASN A 97 25.23 2.78 -14.42
N VAL A 98 24.36 3.46 -13.66
CA VAL A 98 23.46 2.82 -12.70
C VAL A 98 22.35 2.10 -13.44
N SER A 99 22.08 0.85 -13.09
CA SER A 99 21.06 0.06 -13.77
C SER A 99 19.68 0.71 -13.65
N ARG A 100 18.97 0.79 -14.77
CA ARG A 100 17.63 1.40 -14.87
C ARG A 100 16.62 0.81 -13.86
N GLY A 101 16.74 -0.50 -13.60
CA GLY A 101 15.92 -1.21 -12.63
C GLY A 101 16.20 -0.78 -11.19
N ALA A 102 17.44 -0.44 -10.82
CA ALA A 102 17.82 -0.10 -9.46
C ALA A 102 17.12 1.18 -8.94
N VAL A 103 16.87 2.15 -9.82
CA VAL A 103 16.18 3.39 -9.46
C VAL A 103 14.71 3.10 -9.13
N LEU A 104 14.01 2.32 -9.98
CA LEU A 104 12.60 1.98 -9.80
C LEU A 104 12.41 1.09 -8.58
N THR A 105 13.23 0.04 -8.43
CA THR A 105 13.21 -0.82 -7.24
C THR A 105 13.53 -0.05 -5.97
N GLY A 106 14.39 0.97 -6.04
CA GLY A 106 14.66 1.87 -4.91
C GLY A 106 13.41 2.59 -4.41
N HIS A 107 12.58 3.12 -5.30
CA HIS A 107 11.30 3.74 -4.93
C HIS A 107 10.31 2.71 -4.36
N VAL A 108 10.19 1.53 -4.99
CA VAL A 108 9.31 0.46 -4.51
C VAL A 108 9.69 0.03 -3.10
N VAL A 109 10.97 -0.25 -2.84
CA VAL A 109 11.43 -0.66 -1.51
C VAL A 109 11.21 0.45 -0.47
N ALA A 110 11.51 1.71 -0.83
CA ALA A 110 11.23 2.85 0.05
C ALA A 110 9.75 2.96 0.40
N THR A 111 8.87 2.75 -0.59
CA THR A 111 7.41 2.74 -0.38
C THR A 111 6.98 1.62 0.54
N VAL A 112 7.43 0.39 0.29
CA VAL A 112 7.11 -0.77 1.14
C VAL A 112 7.56 -0.53 2.58
N LEU A 113 8.77 0.00 2.78
CA LEU A 113 9.28 0.30 4.13
C LEU A 113 8.46 1.39 4.84
N SER A 114 8.18 2.51 4.17
CA SER A 114 7.38 3.60 4.76
C SER A 114 5.96 3.15 5.07
N THR A 115 5.36 2.38 4.18
CA THR A 115 4.03 1.78 4.35
C THR A 115 4.02 0.77 5.51
N SER A 116 5.06 -0.05 5.66
CA SER A 116 5.18 -0.99 6.79
C SER A 116 5.19 -0.26 8.13
N VAL A 117 5.85 0.91 8.22
CA VAL A 117 5.83 1.74 9.44
C VAL A 117 4.41 2.28 9.69
N ALA A 118 3.73 2.80 8.68
CA ALA A 118 2.36 3.28 8.82
C ALA A 118 1.40 2.17 9.27
N VAL A 119 1.51 0.97 8.67
CA VAL A 119 0.73 -0.21 9.05
C VAL A 119 1.02 -0.63 10.50
N ALA A 120 2.29 -0.63 10.93
CA ALA A 120 2.65 -0.93 12.31
C ALA A 120 2.02 0.06 13.30
N VAL A 121 1.97 1.36 12.96
CA VAL A 121 1.29 2.38 13.76
C VAL A 121 -0.21 2.10 13.84
N ILE A 122 -0.85 1.75 12.72
CA ILE A 122 -2.30 1.42 12.71
C ILE A 122 -2.59 0.16 13.53
N ILE A 123 -1.78 -0.88 13.40
CA ILE A 123 -1.95 -2.11 14.20
C ILE A 123 -1.77 -1.78 15.69
N GLY A 124 -0.74 -1.04 16.06
CA GLY A 124 -0.52 -0.60 17.44
C GLY A 124 -1.68 0.21 18.00
N MET A 125 -2.22 1.16 17.21
CA MET A 125 -3.41 1.93 17.59
C MET A 125 -4.64 1.06 17.71
N ALA A 126 -4.86 0.09 16.80
CA ALA A 126 -5.98 -0.85 16.90
C ALA A 126 -5.93 -1.64 18.22
N PHE A 127 -4.76 -2.14 18.63
CA PHE A 127 -4.59 -2.80 19.92
C PHE A 127 -4.88 -1.86 21.08
N ALA A 128 -4.44 -0.60 21.03
CA ALA A 128 -4.74 0.41 22.06
C ALA A 128 -6.25 0.70 22.17
N LEU A 129 -6.99 0.64 21.06
CA LEU A 129 -8.43 0.81 20.98
C LEU A 129 -9.22 -0.47 21.38
N GLY A 130 -8.51 -1.54 21.76
CA GLY A 130 -9.13 -2.76 22.24
C GLY A 130 -9.36 -3.84 21.17
N PHE A 131 -8.71 -3.74 20.02
CA PHE A 131 -8.63 -4.86 19.08
C PHE A 131 -8.02 -6.07 19.77
N ARG A 132 -8.58 -7.24 19.56
CA ARG A 132 -8.07 -8.52 20.09
C ARG A 132 -8.07 -9.53 18.95
N SER A 133 -6.90 -10.10 18.70
CA SER A 133 -6.73 -11.11 17.64
C SER A 133 -6.52 -12.47 18.28
N PRO A 134 -7.39 -13.44 18.04
CA PRO A 134 -7.20 -14.85 18.43
C PRO A 134 -6.29 -15.58 17.45
N ALA A 135 -5.73 -14.92 16.44
CA ALA A 135 -4.89 -15.47 15.40
C ALA A 135 -3.66 -16.17 15.94
N THR A 136 -3.34 -17.32 15.37
CA THR A 136 -2.09 -18.06 15.64
C THR A 136 -0.88 -17.32 15.05
N PRO A 137 0.35 -17.66 15.47
CA PRO A 137 1.55 -17.10 14.83
C PRO A 137 1.60 -17.35 13.32
N LEU A 138 1.05 -18.46 12.84
CA LEU A 138 0.97 -18.78 11.41
C LEU A 138 -0.01 -17.85 10.67
N ASP A 139 -1.15 -17.53 11.28
CA ASP A 139 -2.12 -16.59 10.73
C ASP A 139 -1.55 -15.18 10.64
N TRP A 140 -0.78 -14.77 11.65
CA TRP A 140 -0.03 -13.51 11.64
C TRP A 140 1.01 -13.46 10.52
N LEU A 141 1.75 -14.56 10.27
CA LEU A 141 2.67 -14.64 9.14
C LEU A 141 1.93 -14.53 7.81
N GLY A 142 0.75 -15.17 7.69
CA GLY A 142 -0.12 -15.02 6.54
C GLY A 142 -0.58 -13.58 6.34
N ALA A 143 -1.03 -12.91 7.41
CA ALA A 143 -1.45 -11.51 7.36
C ALA A 143 -0.32 -10.57 6.94
N ILE A 144 0.89 -10.75 7.49
CA ILE A 144 2.09 -10.01 7.09
C ILE A 144 2.41 -10.27 5.61
N GLY A 145 2.28 -11.51 5.15
CA GLY A 145 2.47 -11.87 3.73
C GLY A 145 1.49 -11.14 2.80
N ILE A 146 0.20 -11.11 3.13
CA ILE A 146 -0.82 -10.36 2.36
C ILE A 146 -0.55 -8.86 2.39
N ILE A 147 -0.21 -8.27 3.56
CA ILE A 147 0.15 -6.87 3.69
C ILE A 147 1.36 -6.52 2.81
N ALA A 148 2.42 -7.33 2.89
CA ALA A 148 3.64 -7.13 2.10
C ALA A 148 3.37 -7.27 0.60
N ALA A 149 2.60 -8.26 0.16
CA ALA A 149 2.21 -8.45 -1.24
C ALA A 149 1.39 -7.26 -1.75
N THR A 150 0.43 -6.78 -0.95
CA THR A 150 -0.40 -5.61 -1.29
C THR A 150 0.44 -4.34 -1.39
N ALA A 151 1.30 -4.08 -0.41
CA ALA A 151 2.19 -2.91 -0.42
C ALA A 151 3.15 -2.95 -1.61
N PHE A 152 3.70 -4.10 -1.93
CA PHE A 152 4.60 -4.28 -3.07
C PHE A 152 3.87 -4.07 -4.41
N ALA A 153 2.70 -4.66 -4.59
CA ALA A 153 1.89 -4.50 -5.80
C ALA A 153 1.46 -3.04 -6.00
N ALA A 154 0.95 -2.41 -4.94
CA ALA A 154 0.54 -1.02 -4.95
C ALA A 154 1.74 -0.07 -5.20
N ALA A 155 2.92 -0.36 -4.66
CA ALA A 155 4.13 0.41 -4.90
C ALA A 155 4.53 0.41 -6.37
N TRP A 156 4.57 -0.76 -7.03
CA TRP A 156 4.88 -0.83 -8.48
C TRP A 156 3.86 -0.08 -9.33
N PHE A 157 2.58 -0.22 -9.02
CA PHE A 157 1.52 0.48 -9.75
C PHE A 157 1.64 2.00 -9.57
N THR A 158 1.94 2.45 -8.35
CA THR A 158 2.12 3.88 -8.03
C THR A 158 3.37 4.47 -8.67
N VAL A 159 4.46 3.71 -8.75
CA VAL A 159 5.66 4.13 -9.50
C VAL A 159 5.31 4.34 -10.97
N ALA A 160 4.53 3.44 -11.58
CA ALA A 160 4.08 3.60 -12.96
C ALA A 160 3.21 4.86 -13.14
N LEU A 161 2.27 5.13 -12.22
CA LEU A 161 1.46 6.36 -12.22
C LEU A 161 2.33 7.62 -12.11
N GLY A 162 3.28 7.64 -11.16
CA GLY A 162 4.22 8.75 -10.98
C GLY A 162 5.06 9.03 -12.22
N MET A 163 5.50 7.97 -12.89
CA MET A 163 6.24 8.10 -14.16
C MET A 163 5.37 8.54 -15.33
N ALA A 164 4.08 8.16 -15.37
CA ALA A 164 3.16 8.55 -16.43
C ALA A 164 2.70 10.01 -16.29
N ALA A 165 2.68 10.55 -15.09
CA ALA A 165 2.28 11.91 -14.78
C ALA A 165 3.22 12.96 -15.42
N LYS A 166 2.65 14.12 -15.79
CA LYS A 166 3.41 15.23 -16.37
C LYS A 166 4.06 16.13 -15.29
N THR A 167 3.39 16.26 -14.14
CA THR A 167 3.84 17.08 -13.02
C THR A 167 3.68 16.34 -11.70
N PRO A 168 4.43 16.68 -10.63
CA PRO A 168 4.26 16.10 -9.31
C PRO A 168 2.83 16.21 -8.76
N GLU A 169 2.14 17.33 -9.04
CA GLU A 169 0.77 17.57 -8.62
C GLU A 169 -0.20 16.60 -9.30
N SER A 170 -0.05 16.43 -10.62
CA SER A 170 -0.87 15.48 -11.38
C SER A 170 -0.59 14.02 -10.97
N ALA A 171 0.63 13.71 -10.54
CA ALA A 171 0.97 12.39 -9.98
C ALA A 171 0.24 12.13 -8.66
N GLY A 172 0.18 13.12 -7.77
CA GLY A 172 -0.56 13.03 -6.52
C GLY A 172 -2.06 12.79 -6.75
N LEU A 173 -2.65 13.53 -7.69
CA LEU A 173 -4.06 13.38 -8.05
C LEU A 173 -4.38 12.03 -8.69
N ALA A 174 -3.46 11.46 -9.47
CA ALA A 174 -3.66 10.15 -10.11
C ALA A 174 -3.79 8.99 -9.09
N VAL A 175 -3.32 9.17 -7.86
CA VAL A 175 -3.43 8.17 -6.78
C VAL A 175 -4.75 8.28 -6.01
N VAL A 176 -5.47 9.41 -6.11
CA VAL A 176 -6.72 9.64 -5.36
C VAL A 176 -7.73 8.50 -5.53
N PRO A 177 -8.00 7.96 -6.73
CA PRO A 177 -8.89 6.81 -6.87
C PRO A 177 -8.47 5.61 -6.03
N LEU A 178 -7.15 5.31 -5.94
CA LEU A 178 -6.65 4.20 -5.11
C LEU A 178 -6.89 4.44 -3.62
N ILE A 179 -6.86 5.70 -3.16
CA ILE A 179 -7.15 6.07 -1.77
C ILE A 179 -8.64 5.94 -1.47
N LEU A 180 -9.50 6.19 -2.46
CA LEU A 180 -10.95 6.14 -2.30
C LEU A 180 -11.52 4.72 -2.41
N LEU A 181 -10.89 3.83 -3.17
CA LEU A 181 -11.36 2.47 -3.39
C LEU A 181 -11.61 1.66 -2.09
N PRO A 182 -10.76 1.74 -1.03
CA PRO A 182 -11.05 1.07 0.25
C PRO A 182 -12.39 1.50 0.87
N PHE A 183 -12.82 2.75 0.70
CA PHE A 183 -14.11 3.23 1.21
C PHE A 183 -15.32 2.61 0.48
N LEU A 184 -15.11 2.19 -0.77
CA LEU A 184 -16.09 1.47 -1.58
C LEU A 184 -15.95 -0.06 -1.49
N SER A 185 -15.24 -0.55 -0.48
CA SER A 185 -15.00 -1.97 -0.20
C SER A 185 -15.62 -2.41 1.12
N SER A 186 -15.37 -3.65 1.52
CA SER A 186 -15.78 -4.14 2.84
C SER A 186 -14.93 -3.59 4.02
N ALA A 187 -14.17 -2.50 3.82
CA ALA A 187 -13.32 -1.92 4.87
C ALA A 187 -14.13 -1.35 6.04
N ILE A 188 -15.24 -0.66 5.74
CA ILE A 188 -16.02 0.13 6.70
C ILE A 188 -17.33 -0.57 7.07
N ALA A 189 -17.99 -1.16 6.08
CA ALA A 189 -19.25 -1.86 6.27
C ALA A 189 -19.30 -3.14 5.41
N PRO A 190 -20.03 -4.18 5.84
CA PRO A 190 -20.22 -5.39 5.05
C PRO A 190 -20.81 -5.08 3.67
N ALA A 191 -20.22 -5.63 2.61
CA ALA A 191 -20.70 -5.42 1.25
C ALA A 191 -22.19 -5.79 1.09
N ALA A 192 -22.65 -6.80 1.82
CA ALA A 192 -24.06 -7.22 1.83
C ALA A 192 -25.06 -6.16 2.32
N LYS A 193 -24.60 -5.15 3.07
CA LYS A 193 -25.43 -4.02 3.56
C LYS A 193 -25.40 -2.80 2.65
N MET A 194 -24.64 -2.85 1.54
CA MET A 194 -24.55 -1.77 0.56
C MET A 194 -25.69 -1.84 -0.47
N GLY A 195 -26.06 -0.71 -1.07
CA GLY A 195 -27.00 -0.65 -2.17
C GLY A 195 -26.54 -1.46 -3.39
N GLN A 196 -27.45 -2.01 -4.19
CA GLN A 196 -27.17 -3.02 -5.22
C GLN A 196 -25.97 -2.69 -6.14
N GLY A 197 -25.86 -1.49 -6.70
CA GLY A 197 -24.78 -1.13 -7.62
C GLY A 197 -23.42 -1.04 -6.92
N VAL A 198 -23.40 -0.44 -5.71
CA VAL A 198 -22.17 -0.32 -4.91
C VAL A 198 -21.72 -1.69 -4.39
N ARG A 199 -22.66 -2.54 -4.02
CA ARG A 199 -22.38 -3.91 -3.57
C ARG A 199 -21.65 -4.71 -4.63
N GLN A 200 -22.16 -4.72 -5.88
CA GLN A 200 -21.53 -5.44 -6.97
C GLN A 200 -20.09 -4.95 -7.20
N PHE A 201 -19.89 -3.63 -7.24
CA PHE A 201 -18.56 -3.04 -7.36
C PHE A 201 -17.65 -3.45 -6.19
N ALA A 202 -18.15 -3.37 -4.95
CA ALA A 202 -17.41 -3.75 -3.75
C ALA A 202 -16.97 -5.22 -3.76
N GLU A 203 -17.83 -6.13 -4.22
CA GLU A 203 -17.55 -7.57 -4.25
C GLU A 203 -16.47 -7.94 -5.28
N TYR A 204 -16.42 -7.26 -6.43
CA TYR A 204 -15.51 -7.59 -7.53
C TYR A 204 -14.19 -6.81 -7.53
N GLN A 205 -14.08 -5.72 -6.78
CA GLN A 205 -12.86 -4.93 -6.73
C GLN A 205 -11.74 -5.63 -5.91
N PRO A 206 -10.45 -5.30 -6.15
CA PRO A 206 -9.31 -5.99 -5.53
C PRO A 206 -9.23 -5.85 -4.00
N PHE A 207 -9.73 -4.75 -3.42
CA PHE A 207 -9.53 -4.47 -1.99
C PHE A 207 -10.41 -5.31 -1.09
N THR A 208 -11.62 -5.68 -1.50
CA THR A 208 -12.50 -6.55 -0.70
C THR A 208 -11.86 -7.91 -0.41
N PRO A 209 -11.38 -8.71 -1.39
CA PRO A 209 -10.75 -9.97 -1.07
C PRO A 209 -9.49 -9.83 -0.22
N ILE A 210 -8.73 -8.73 -0.37
CA ILE A 210 -7.57 -8.45 0.48
C ILE A 210 -8.02 -8.22 1.94
N ILE A 211 -9.05 -7.39 2.16
CA ILE A 211 -9.58 -7.08 3.48
C ILE A 211 -10.20 -8.31 4.13
N GLU A 212 -11.01 -9.09 3.38
CA GLU A 212 -11.64 -10.32 3.91
C GLU A 212 -10.58 -11.39 4.24
N SER A 213 -9.52 -11.50 3.44
CA SER A 213 -8.39 -12.37 3.76
C SER A 213 -7.69 -11.94 5.06
N LEU A 214 -7.39 -10.65 5.22
CA LEU A 214 -6.80 -10.12 6.45
C LEU A 214 -7.74 -10.30 7.64
N ARG A 215 -9.04 -10.06 7.46
CA ARG A 215 -10.06 -10.24 8.50
C ARG A 215 -10.11 -11.68 8.98
N GLY A 216 -10.16 -12.64 8.07
CA GLY A 216 -10.15 -14.06 8.40
C GLY A 216 -8.88 -14.50 9.12
N LEU A 217 -7.70 -14.07 8.64
CA LEU A 217 -6.43 -14.37 9.28
C LEU A 217 -6.34 -13.77 10.69
N LEU A 218 -6.70 -12.50 10.87
CA LEU A 218 -6.65 -11.83 12.18
C LEU A 218 -7.74 -12.33 13.15
N ALA A 219 -8.82 -12.91 12.65
CA ALA A 219 -9.87 -13.55 13.45
C ALA A 219 -9.57 -15.03 13.75
N GLY A 220 -8.46 -15.59 13.26
CA GLY A 220 -8.13 -17.01 13.42
C GLY A 220 -9.04 -17.96 12.63
N THR A 221 -9.73 -17.47 11.62
CA THR A 221 -10.64 -18.20 10.73
C THR A 221 -10.27 -17.96 9.26
N PRO A 222 -9.06 -18.33 8.81
CA PRO A 222 -8.59 -18.01 7.48
C PRO A 222 -9.46 -18.65 6.39
N SER A 223 -9.80 -17.88 5.36
CA SER A 223 -10.50 -18.34 4.17
C SER A 223 -9.54 -18.46 2.99
N GLY A 224 -9.29 -19.68 2.54
CA GLY A 224 -8.39 -19.94 1.40
C GLY A 224 -8.87 -19.27 0.11
N GLY A 225 -10.18 -19.15 -0.12
CA GLY A 225 -10.73 -18.49 -1.30
C GLY A 225 -10.38 -17.01 -1.36
N TYR A 226 -10.54 -16.27 -0.27
CA TYR A 226 -10.17 -14.86 -0.21
C TYR A 226 -8.65 -14.64 -0.27
N ALA A 227 -7.87 -15.52 0.37
CA ALA A 227 -6.41 -15.43 0.30
C ALA A 227 -5.89 -15.64 -1.13
N ALA A 228 -6.41 -16.65 -1.84
CA ALA A 228 -6.05 -16.88 -3.24
C ALA A 228 -6.45 -15.71 -4.16
N ALA A 229 -7.66 -15.18 -3.99
CA ALA A 229 -8.13 -14.01 -4.74
C ALA A 229 -7.28 -12.76 -4.45
N ALA A 230 -6.94 -12.51 -3.18
CA ALA A 230 -6.07 -11.42 -2.78
C ALA A 230 -4.69 -11.51 -3.43
N LEU A 231 -4.05 -12.68 -3.38
CA LEU A 231 -2.75 -12.90 -4.00
C LEU A 231 -2.81 -12.79 -5.52
N ALA A 232 -3.87 -13.29 -6.17
CA ALA A 232 -4.06 -13.14 -7.61
C ALA A 232 -4.18 -11.67 -8.01
N TRP A 233 -4.96 -10.87 -7.27
CA TRP A 233 -5.05 -9.42 -7.50
C TRP A 233 -3.72 -8.72 -7.26
N CYS A 234 -3.01 -9.03 -6.18
CA CYS A 234 -1.68 -8.45 -5.92
C CYS A 234 -0.69 -8.80 -7.04
N ALA A 235 -0.67 -10.05 -7.51
CA ALA A 235 0.18 -10.46 -8.62
C ALA A 235 -0.17 -9.71 -9.92
N GLY A 236 -1.47 -9.61 -10.24
CA GLY A 236 -1.94 -8.87 -11.42
C GLY A 236 -1.58 -7.39 -11.39
N ILE A 237 -1.91 -6.69 -10.29
CA ILE A 237 -1.62 -5.26 -10.11
C ILE A 237 -0.09 -5.03 -10.13
N GLY A 238 0.68 -5.87 -9.42
CA GLY A 238 2.14 -5.75 -9.38
C GLY A 238 2.77 -5.97 -10.75
N LEU A 239 2.31 -6.98 -11.50
CA LEU A 239 2.79 -7.26 -12.85
C LEU A 239 2.46 -6.11 -13.83
N VAL A 240 1.23 -5.63 -13.82
CA VAL A 240 0.80 -4.48 -14.64
C VAL A 240 1.63 -3.25 -14.30
N GLY A 241 1.79 -2.94 -13.00
CA GLY A 241 2.60 -1.81 -12.55
C GLY A 241 4.07 -1.93 -12.98
N TYR A 242 4.65 -3.11 -12.83
CA TYR A 242 6.03 -3.39 -13.26
C TYR A 242 6.21 -3.22 -14.78
N LEU A 243 5.36 -3.85 -15.57
CA LEU A 243 5.44 -3.77 -17.04
C LEU A 243 5.20 -2.34 -17.54
N TRP A 244 4.21 -1.65 -16.98
CA TRP A 244 3.91 -0.26 -17.32
C TRP A 244 5.06 0.68 -16.96
N SER A 245 5.63 0.54 -15.75
CA SER A 245 6.79 1.35 -15.34
C SER A 245 7.97 1.15 -16.28
N ARG A 246 8.28 -0.10 -16.66
CA ARG A 246 9.34 -0.40 -17.64
C ARG A 246 9.08 0.21 -19.01
N ALA A 247 7.85 0.09 -19.52
CA ALA A 247 7.47 0.63 -20.82
C ALA A 247 7.55 2.18 -20.83
N THR A 248 7.08 2.83 -19.77
CA THR A 248 7.13 4.29 -19.64
C THR A 248 8.57 4.79 -19.49
N PHE A 249 9.39 4.08 -18.73
CA PHE A 249 10.81 4.41 -18.58
C PHE A 249 11.55 4.32 -19.93
N SER A 250 11.26 3.30 -20.74
CA SER A 250 11.86 3.11 -22.05
C SER A 250 11.50 4.22 -23.04
N LYS A 251 10.28 4.76 -22.97
CA LYS A 251 9.78 5.81 -23.87
C LYS A 251 10.27 7.22 -23.50
N ARG A 252 10.51 7.48 -22.21
CA ARG A 252 10.97 8.79 -21.70
C ARG A 252 12.50 8.86 -21.55
N ALA A 253 13.18 7.78 -21.83
CA ALA A 253 14.62 7.61 -21.78
C ALA A 253 15.25 7.71 -23.14
#